data_ca2780e5cc7cffd6d8bd97b1ff2fb205
#
_entry.id   ca2780e5cc7cffd6d8bd97b1ff2fb205
#
_cell.length_a   1.000
_cell.length_b   1.000
_cell.length_c   1.000
_cell.angle_alpha   90.00
_cell.angle_beta   90.00
_cell.angle_gamma   90.00
#
_symmetry.space_group_name_H-M   'P 1'
#
loop_
_entity.id
_entity.type
_entity.pdbx_description
1 polymer ?
#
loop_
_entity_poly.entity_id
_entity_poly.type
_entity_poly.pdbx_seq_one_letter_code
_entity_poly.pdbx_strand_id
1 'polypeptide(L)'
;TIDLALVDDDNANKIFYGYIEQGCRIDGLLVDANGGSVILKNIEMASLRVQAILSNAIYHKQIFLPGMALPDIFDIVFYTVALPEEEQKIRPDLRQALSINQLQIPVLRQRIEDIVPLFVKYLLSLTKSKKIQSVTEKMERLLVTYTWPGNVTELRTVSIKYVKMLEQSSYRTAEWRYECLIKSIGEKNIIEAIRSMYPYSDGAKAENNEQLRKRIEKVKD
;
A
#
# COMPACT_ATOMS: atom_id res chain seq x y z
N THR A 1 -1.88 -3.28 -16.54
CA THR A 1 -1.05 -3.20 -15.33
C THR A 1 0.03 -4.26 -15.37
N ILE A 2 1.26 -3.89 -15.08
CA ILE A 2 2.41 -4.80 -15.00
C ILE A 2 3.17 -4.59 -13.69
N ASP A 3 3.65 -5.68 -13.10
CA ASP A 3 4.54 -5.66 -11.94
C ASP A 3 5.98 -5.83 -12.41
N LEU A 4 6.78 -4.79 -12.24
CA LEU A 4 8.16 -4.74 -12.74
C LEU A 4 9.13 -5.60 -11.93
N ALA A 5 8.76 -5.97 -10.70
CA ALA A 5 9.53 -6.94 -9.91
C ALA A 5 9.55 -8.35 -10.54
N LEU A 6 8.61 -8.63 -11.46
CA LEU A 6 8.48 -9.94 -12.13
C LEU A 6 9.02 -9.93 -13.57
N VAL A 7 9.54 -8.79 -14.04
CA VAL A 7 10.06 -8.66 -15.40
C VAL A 7 11.53 -9.04 -15.43
N ASP A 8 11.84 -10.10 -16.17
CA ASP A 8 13.19 -10.57 -16.42
C ASP A 8 13.87 -9.77 -17.55
N ASP A 9 15.15 -9.49 -17.40
CA ASP A 9 15.95 -8.70 -18.34
C ASP A 9 15.97 -9.27 -19.76
N ASP A 10 16.04 -10.58 -19.89
CA ASP A 10 16.13 -11.27 -21.17
C ASP A 10 14.82 -11.18 -21.97
N ASN A 11 13.70 -11.12 -21.25
CA ASN A 11 12.37 -11.04 -21.85
C ASN A 11 11.79 -9.63 -21.89
N ALA A 12 12.44 -8.65 -21.26
CA ALA A 12 11.92 -7.29 -21.13
C ALA A 12 11.51 -6.66 -22.48
N ASN A 13 12.39 -6.74 -23.49
CA ASN A 13 12.09 -6.21 -24.83
C ASN A 13 10.88 -6.90 -25.45
N LYS A 14 10.76 -8.22 -25.31
CA LYS A 14 9.64 -8.98 -25.85
C LYS A 14 8.33 -8.60 -25.15
N ILE A 15 8.39 -8.41 -23.84
CA ILE A 15 7.22 -8.03 -23.03
C ILE A 15 6.72 -6.64 -23.40
N PHE A 16 7.63 -5.67 -23.53
CA PHE A 16 7.23 -4.28 -23.77
C PHE A 16 6.97 -3.98 -25.24
N TYR A 17 7.86 -4.42 -26.12
CA TYR A 17 7.80 -4.06 -27.55
C TYR A 17 7.16 -5.15 -28.42
N GLY A 18 7.22 -6.40 -27.96
CA GLY A 18 6.86 -7.55 -28.78
C GLY A 18 8.06 -8.11 -29.55
N TYR A 19 7.80 -9.05 -30.45
CA TYR A 19 8.80 -9.73 -31.25
C TYR A 19 8.20 -10.35 -32.51
N ILE A 20 9.09 -10.79 -33.42
CA ILE A 20 8.67 -11.50 -34.63
C ILE A 20 9.10 -12.96 -34.47
N GLU A 21 8.17 -13.88 -34.63
CA GLU A 21 8.40 -15.32 -34.58
C GLU A 21 7.78 -15.98 -35.80
N GLN A 22 8.59 -16.74 -36.52
CA GLN A 22 8.17 -17.44 -37.76
C GLN A 22 7.48 -16.51 -38.79
N GLY A 23 7.90 -15.25 -38.88
CA GLY A 23 7.29 -14.27 -39.77
C GLY A 23 5.98 -13.65 -39.27
N CYS A 24 5.48 -14.07 -38.11
CA CYS A 24 4.34 -13.48 -37.44
C CYS A 24 4.78 -12.49 -36.38
N ARG A 25 4.15 -11.32 -36.34
CA ARG A 25 4.37 -10.33 -35.28
C ARG A 25 3.55 -10.72 -34.05
N ILE A 26 4.21 -10.72 -32.90
CA ILE A 26 3.59 -10.83 -31.58
C ILE A 26 3.77 -9.47 -30.91
N ASP A 27 2.65 -8.80 -30.66
CA ASP A 27 2.62 -7.47 -30.09
C ASP A 27 3.00 -7.51 -28.60
N GLY A 28 3.69 -6.45 -28.15
CA GLY A 28 4.05 -6.27 -26.76
C GLY A 28 3.09 -5.34 -26.03
N LEU A 29 3.25 -5.23 -24.72
CA LEU A 29 2.40 -4.43 -23.83
C LEU A 29 2.17 -2.99 -24.32
N LEU A 30 3.18 -2.35 -24.90
CA LEU A 30 3.06 -0.96 -25.36
C LEU A 30 2.21 -0.84 -26.63
N VAL A 31 2.23 -1.84 -27.49
CA VAL A 31 1.37 -1.88 -28.67
C VAL A 31 -0.08 -2.12 -28.24
N ASP A 32 -0.29 -3.12 -27.38
CA ASP A 32 -1.64 -3.48 -26.88
C ASP A 32 -2.30 -2.35 -26.09
N ALA A 33 -1.49 -1.52 -25.42
CA ALA A 33 -1.97 -0.42 -24.60
C ALA A 33 -2.11 0.91 -25.36
N ASN A 34 -1.86 0.93 -26.67
CA ASN A 34 -1.92 2.15 -27.48
C ASN A 34 -3.30 2.82 -27.39
N GLY A 35 -3.32 4.13 -27.21
CA GLY A 35 -4.52 4.93 -26.97
C GLY A 35 -5.12 4.77 -25.57
N GLY A 36 -4.41 4.08 -24.67
CA GLY A 36 -4.87 3.80 -23.31
C GLY A 36 -3.85 4.19 -22.24
N SER A 37 -3.79 3.38 -21.18
CA SER A 37 -2.87 3.63 -20.06
C SER A 37 -2.22 2.35 -19.54
N VAL A 38 -0.98 2.50 -19.06
CA VAL A 38 -0.19 1.45 -18.43
C VAL A 38 0.12 1.83 -16.99
N ILE A 39 -0.17 0.91 -16.06
CA ILE A 39 0.21 1.05 -14.65
C ILE A 39 1.45 0.18 -14.41
N LEU A 40 2.55 0.82 -14.05
CA LEU A 40 3.84 0.20 -13.70
C LEU A 40 3.94 0.14 -12.17
N LYS A 41 3.95 -1.07 -11.61
CA LYS A 41 4.12 -1.29 -10.17
C LYS A 41 5.56 -1.68 -9.86
N ASN A 42 6.03 -1.33 -8.66
CA ASN A 42 7.34 -1.70 -8.12
C ASN A 42 8.49 -1.27 -9.07
N ILE A 43 8.43 -0.03 -9.56
CA ILE A 43 9.41 0.48 -10.53
C ILE A 43 10.82 0.51 -9.94
N GLU A 44 10.96 0.68 -8.64
CA GLU A 44 12.21 0.62 -7.88
C GLU A 44 12.82 -0.78 -7.84
N MET A 45 12.03 -1.82 -8.11
CA MET A 45 12.49 -3.22 -8.17
C MET A 45 12.95 -3.63 -9.58
N ALA A 46 12.65 -2.80 -10.58
CA ALA A 46 13.06 -3.06 -11.95
C ALA A 46 14.59 -2.95 -12.11
N SER A 47 15.18 -3.84 -12.89
CA SER A 47 16.59 -3.74 -13.24
C SER A 47 16.91 -2.43 -14.00
N LEU A 48 18.16 -2.02 -13.98
CA LEU A 48 18.61 -0.83 -14.73
C LEU A 48 18.35 -0.95 -16.24
N ARG A 49 18.35 -2.17 -16.77
CA ARG A 49 18.04 -2.45 -18.17
C ARG A 49 16.55 -2.24 -18.46
N VAL A 50 15.68 -2.77 -17.63
CA VAL A 50 14.22 -2.56 -17.74
C VAL A 50 13.87 -1.08 -17.61
N GLN A 51 14.49 -0.40 -16.66
CA GLN A 51 14.30 1.03 -16.47
C GLN A 51 14.76 1.84 -17.70
N ALA A 52 15.86 1.44 -18.36
CA ALA A 52 16.34 2.07 -19.59
C ALA A 52 15.35 1.87 -20.75
N ILE A 53 14.78 0.68 -20.89
CA ILE A 53 13.75 0.38 -21.91
C ILE A 53 12.53 1.27 -21.70
N LEU A 54 12.06 1.40 -20.46
CA LEU A 54 10.91 2.24 -20.11
C LEU A 54 11.19 3.72 -20.34
N SER A 55 12.37 4.21 -19.93
CA SER A 55 12.78 5.59 -20.17
C SER A 55 12.76 5.91 -21.67
N ASN A 56 13.36 5.04 -22.48
CA ASN A 56 13.38 5.20 -23.93
C ASN A 56 11.96 5.20 -24.54
N ALA A 57 11.10 4.28 -24.10
CA ALA A 57 9.72 4.19 -24.56
C ALA A 57 8.92 5.48 -24.24
N ILE A 58 9.05 6.00 -23.01
CA ILE A 58 8.34 7.21 -22.57
C ILE A 58 8.79 8.45 -23.34
N TYR A 59 10.11 8.60 -23.57
CA TYR A 59 10.64 9.76 -24.29
C TYR A 59 10.34 9.76 -25.77
N HIS A 60 10.55 8.62 -26.45
CA HIS A 60 10.47 8.56 -27.91
C HIS A 60 9.07 8.20 -28.42
N LYS A 61 8.24 7.57 -27.58
CA LYS A 61 6.88 7.11 -27.95
C LYS A 61 6.87 6.28 -29.24
N GLN A 62 7.94 5.54 -29.48
CA GLN A 62 8.14 4.76 -30.70
C GLN A 62 8.68 3.38 -30.37
N ILE A 63 8.27 2.39 -31.16
CA ILE A 63 8.75 1.02 -31.13
C ILE A 63 9.36 0.69 -32.46
N PHE A 64 10.59 0.20 -32.44
CA PHE A 64 11.30 -0.28 -33.62
C PHE A 64 11.70 -1.74 -33.40
N LEU A 65 10.98 -2.66 -34.07
CA LEU A 65 11.34 -4.07 -34.07
C LEU A 65 12.23 -4.40 -35.27
N PRO A 66 13.19 -5.34 -35.13
CA PRO A 66 14.00 -5.81 -36.27
C PRO A 66 13.10 -6.30 -37.39
N GLY A 67 13.38 -5.81 -38.63
CA GLY A 67 12.58 -6.15 -39.81
C GLY A 67 11.44 -5.20 -40.13
N MET A 68 11.17 -4.19 -39.29
CA MET A 68 10.21 -3.14 -39.61
C MET A 68 10.84 -2.04 -40.48
N ALA A 69 10.09 -1.55 -41.45
CA ALA A 69 10.53 -0.43 -42.34
C ALA A 69 10.37 0.93 -41.63
N LEU A 70 9.38 1.06 -40.75
CA LEU A 70 9.06 2.27 -40.00
C LEU A 70 8.76 1.91 -38.54
N PRO A 71 9.04 2.81 -37.59
CA PRO A 71 8.67 2.60 -36.19
C PRO A 71 7.15 2.73 -35.99
N ASP A 72 6.59 1.94 -35.09
CA ASP A 72 5.25 2.17 -34.60
C ASP A 72 5.26 3.31 -33.58
N ILE A 73 4.33 4.24 -33.72
CA ILE A 73 4.11 5.32 -32.78
C ILE A 73 2.99 4.93 -31.84
N PHE A 74 3.15 5.18 -30.54
CA PHE A 74 2.11 4.93 -29.55
C PHE A 74 1.81 6.17 -28.71
N ASP A 75 0.56 6.27 -28.27
CA ASP A 75 0.12 7.27 -27.32
C ASP A 75 -0.43 6.57 -26.06
N ILE A 76 0.38 6.56 -25.00
CA ILE A 76 0.09 5.86 -23.76
C ILE A 76 0.31 6.81 -22.58
N VAL A 77 -0.64 6.80 -21.64
CA VAL A 77 -0.48 7.44 -20.34
C VAL A 77 0.15 6.44 -19.36
N PHE A 78 1.30 6.78 -18.81
CA PHE A 78 1.99 5.95 -17.84
C PHE A 78 1.65 6.40 -16.42
N TYR A 79 1.21 5.46 -15.58
CA TYR A 79 1.08 5.61 -14.15
C TYR A 79 2.11 4.73 -13.47
N THR A 80 2.87 5.29 -12.53
CA THR A 80 3.87 4.54 -11.78
C THR A 80 3.52 4.55 -10.30
N VAL A 81 3.77 3.42 -9.64
CA VAL A 81 3.64 3.27 -8.20
C VAL A 81 5.00 2.86 -7.65
N ALA A 82 5.54 3.70 -6.78
CA ALA A 82 6.84 3.48 -6.12
C ALA A 82 6.74 3.83 -4.63
N LEU A 83 7.65 3.26 -3.84
CA LEU A 83 7.84 3.65 -2.45
C LEU A 83 8.76 4.88 -2.38
N PRO A 84 8.41 5.95 -1.64
CA PRO A 84 9.22 7.16 -1.56
C PRO A 84 10.66 6.91 -1.09
N GLU A 85 10.84 5.96 -0.15
CA GLU A 85 12.14 5.59 0.40
C GLU A 85 13.07 4.93 -0.63
N GLU A 86 12.50 4.36 -1.68
CA GLU A 86 13.21 3.60 -2.71
C GLU A 86 13.41 4.41 -4.01
N GLU A 87 13.00 5.66 -4.04
CA GLU A 87 13.09 6.53 -5.23
C GLU A 87 14.53 6.64 -5.76
N GLN A 88 15.53 6.51 -4.90
CA GLN A 88 16.96 6.54 -5.27
C GLN A 88 17.37 5.37 -6.17
N LYS A 89 16.64 4.26 -6.18
CA LYS A 89 16.88 3.11 -7.06
C LYS A 89 16.41 3.34 -8.49
N ILE A 90 15.61 4.39 -8.71
CA ILE A 90 15.09 4.72 -10.02
C ILE A 90 16.12 5.58 -10.76
N ARG A 91 16.42 5.22 -12.00
CA ARG A 91 17.33 5.97 -12.87
C ARG A 91 16.89 7.45 -12.97
N PRO A 92 17.83 8.40 -12.96
CA PRO A 92 17.49 9.83 -12.99
C PRO A 92 16.68 10.25 -14.23
N ASP A 93 16.99 9.70 -15.40
CA ASP A 93 16.28 9.96 -16.64
C ASP A 93 14.83 9.49 -16.58
N LEU A 94 14.60 8.26 -16.10
CA LEU A 94 13.26 7.70 -15.92
C LEU A 94 12.47 8.49 -14.88
N ARG A 95 13.10 8.84 -13.76
CA ARG A 95 12.48 9.66 -12.71
C ARG A 95 12.03 11.01 -13.27
N GLN A 96 12.88 11.67 -14.05
CA GLN A 96 12.55 12.94 -14.69
C GLN A 96 11.36 12.80 -15.66
N ALA A 97 11.30 11.72 -16.44
CA ALA A 97 10.20 11.46 -17.36
C ALA A 97 8.85 11.24 -16.64
N LEU A 98 8.89 10.67 -15.45
CA LEU A 98 7.72 10.33 -14.65
C LEU A 98 7.30 11.41 -13.64
N SER A 99 8.16 12.39 -13.34
CA SER A 99 7.96 13.38 -12.27
C SER A 99 7.01 14.53 -12.63
N ILE A 100 6.42 14.55 -13.82
CA ILE A 100 5.58 15.66 -14.31
C ILE A 100 4.35 15.88 -13.42
N ASN A 101 3.75 14.78 -12.90
CA ASN A 101 2.65 14.82 -11.96
C ASN A 101 2.87 13.79 -10.86
N GLN A 102 3.29 14.23 -9.70
CA GLN A 102 3.56 13.36 -8.56
C GLN A 102 2.44 13.47 -7.52
N LEU A 103 1.82 12.34 -7.17
CA LEU A 103 0.84 12.25 -6.10
C LEU A 103 1.41 11.41 -4.95
N GLN A 104 1.65 12.05 -3.81
CA GLN A 104 2.06 11.37 -2.61
C GLN A 104 0.84 11.00 -1.77
N ILE A 105 0.65 9.71 -1.52
CA ILE A 105 -0.41 9.21 -0.63
C ILE A 105 0.15 9.20 0.81
N PRO A 106 -0.39 10.00 1.74
CA PRO A 106 0.09 10.04 3.10
C PRO A 106 -0.18 8.71 3.83
N VAL A 107 0.68 8.35 4.77
CA VAL A 107 0.50 7.20 5.66
C VAL A 107 -0.76 7.37 6.51
N LEU A 108 -1.37 6.27 6.97
CA LEU A 108 -2.67 6.30 7.64
C LEU A 108 -2.68 7.18 8.90
N ARG A 109 -1.56 7.20 9.66
CA ARG A 109 -1.39 8.06 10.84
C ARG A 109 -1.43 9.57 10.56
N GLN A 110 -1.25 9.99 9.30
CA GLN A 110 -1.32 11.40 8.87
C GLN A 110 -2.72 11.80 8.37
N ARG A 111 -3.62 10.82 8.20
CA ARG A 111 -5.02 11.03 7.80
C ARG A 111 -5.95 10.33 8.79
N ILE A 112 -5.91 10.84 10.00
CA ILE A 112 -6.59 10.27 11.17
C ILE A 112 -8.11 10.15 10.94
N GLU A 113 -8.68 11.12 10.24
CA GLU A 113 -10.10 11.19 9.87
C GLU A 113 -10.57 10.01 9.01
N ASP A 114 -9.66 9.34 8.29
CA ASP A 114 -9.99 8.19 7.45
C ASP A 114 -10.05 6.87 8.23
N ILE A 115 -9.44 6.79 9.41
CA ILE A 115 -9.25 5.52 10.13
C ILE A 115 -10.60 4.88 10.50
N VAL A 116 -11.46 5.62 11.17
CA VAL A 116 -12.76 5.11 11.63
C VAL A 116 -13.69 4.80 10.45
N PRO A 117 -13.85 5.66 9.45
CA PRO A 117 -14.63 5.35 8.25
C PRO A 117 -14.13 4.11 7.50
N LEU A 118 -12.81 3.94 7.35
CA LEU A 118 -12.22 2.76 6.72
C LEU A 118 -12.47 1.49 7.54
N PHE A 119 -12.31 1.55 8.86
CA PHE A 119 -12.63 0.44 9.76
C PHE A 119 -14.09 0.01 9.60
N VAL A 120 -15.04 0.96 9.68
CA VAL A 120 -16.47 0.70 9.48
C VAL A 120 -16.74 0.11 8.09
N LYS A 121 -16.13 0.65 7.03
CA LYS A 121 -16.25 0.11 5.67
C LYS A 121 -15.80 -1.36 5.59
N TYR A 122 -14.68 -1.71 6.24
CA TYR A 122 -14.23 -3.11 6.29
C TYR A 122 -15.19 -3.98 7.09
N LEU A 123 -15.71 -3.53 8.23
CA LEU A 123 -16.72 -4.27 8.98
C LEU A 123 -17.97 -4.54 8.12
N LEU A 124 -18.46 -3.53 7.39
CA LEU A 124 -19.61 -3.65 6.49
C LEU A 124 -19.38 -4.67 5.37
N SER A 125 -18.17 -4.68 4.80
CA SER A 125 -17.84 -5.61 3.73
C SER A 125 -17.65 -7.06 4.19
N LEU A 126 -17.26 -7.27 5.45
CA LEU A 126 -16.96 -8.57 6.01
C LEU A 126 -18.17 -9.24 6.67
N THR A 127 -19.12 -8.44 7.19
CA THR A 127 -20.31 -8.96 7.87
C THR A 127 -21.46 -9.16 6.90
N LYS A 128 -22.00 -10.39 6.83
CA LYS A 128 -23.23 -10.68 6.07
C LYS A 128 -24.48 -10.05 6.71
N SER A 129 -24.41 -9.70 7.98
CA SER A 129 -25.48 -9.06 8.73
C SER A 129 -25.36 -7.55 8.65
N LYS A 130 -26.40 -6.86 8.17
CA LYS A 130 -26.49 -5.39 8.12
C LYS A 130 -26.50 -4.71 9.51
N LYS A 131 -26.52 -5.49 10.60
CA LYS A 131 -26.44 -4.96 11.97
C LYS A 131 -24.99 -4.82 12.43
N ILE A 132 -24.29 -3.83 11.86
CA ILE A 132 -23.05 -3.36 12.46
C ILE A 132 -23.44 -2.56 13.68
N GLN A 133 -22.97 -3.03 14.83
CA GLN A 133 -23.09 -2.25 16.05
C GLN A 133 -22.13 -1.06 15.95
N SER A 134 -22.60 0.11 16.36
CA SER A 134 -21.82 1.35 16.32
C SER A 134 -20.44 1.20 16.97
N VAL A 135 -19.45 1.82 16.39
CA VAL A 135 -18.14 2.00 17.03
C VAL A 135 -18.39 2.86 18.28
N THR A 136 -17.94 2.40 19.43
CA THR A 136 -18.08 3.17 20.68
C THR A 136 -16.97 4.23 20.75
N GLU A 137 -17.17 5.27 21.55
CA GLU A 137 -16.18 6.32 21.74
C GLU A 137 -14.82 5.78 22.21
N LYS A 138 -14.81 4.79 23.12
CA LYS A 138 -13.57 4.11 23.55
C LYS A 138 -12.86 3.40 22.40
N MET A 139 -13.60 2.75 21.50
CA MET A 139 -13.04 2.10 20.31
C MET A 139 -12.49 3.14 19.34
N GLU A 140 -13.20 4.21 19.12
CA GLU A 140 -12.78 5.30 18.24
C GLU A 140 -11.48 5.92 18.75
N ARG A 141 -11.38 6.26 20.02
CA ARG A 141 -10.15 6.76 20.65
C ARG A 141 -8.98 5.81 20.45
N LEU A 142 -9.15 4.49 20.65
CA LEU A 142 -8.11 3.50 20.43
C LEU A 142 -7.65 3.46 18.96
N LEU A 143 -8.61 3.42 18.02
CA LEU A 143 -8.33 3.40 16.59
C LEU A 143 -7.52 4.62 16.14
N VAL A 144 -7.89 5.81 16.63
CA VAL A 144 -7.24 7.08 16.29
C VAL A 144 -5.86 7.22 16.94
N THR A 145 -5.69 6.69 18.16
CA THR A 145 -4.43 6.79 18.92
C THR A 145 -3.37 5.79 18.43
N TYR A 146 -3.79 4.65 17.89
CA TYR A 146 -2.84 3.65 17.40
C TYR A 146 -2.15 4.11 16.10
N THR A 147 -0.84 3.88 15.98
CA THR A 147 0.02 4.44 14.93
C THR A 147 -0.11 3.79 13.55
N TRP A 148 -0.71 2.61 13.48
CA TRP A 148 -0.93 1.85 12.24
C TRP A 148 0.34 1.67 11.41
N PRO A 149 1.40 1.02 11.92
CA PRO A 149 2.67 0.85 11.18
C PRO A 149 2.47 0.12 9.85
N GLY A 150 1.56 -0.84 9.78
CA GLY A 150 1.17 -1.52 8.54
C GLY A 150 0.09 -0.82 7.72
N ASN A 151 -0.21 0.45 8.03
CA ASN A 151 -1.16 1.30 7.33
C ASN A 151 -2.53 0.63 7.11
N VAL A 152 -3.13 0.85 5.93
CA VAL A 152 -4.46 0.34 5.56
C VAL A 152 -4.50 -1.20 5.54
N THR A 153 -3.39 -1.86 5.22
CA THR A 153 -3.29 -3.33 5.20
C THR A 153 -3.43 -3.91 6.62
N GLU A 154 -2.81 -3.28 7.60
CA GLU A 154 -2.93 -3.66 8.99
C GLU A 154 -4.35 -3.41 9.51
N LEU A 155 -4.91 -2.24 9.24
CA LEU A 155 -6.29 -1.90 9.61
C LEU A 155 -7.29 -2.94 9.06
N ARG A 156 -7.13 -3.34 7.80
CA ARG A 156 -7.94 -4.40 7.20
C ARG A 156 -7.77 -5.74 7.91
N THR A 157 -6.54 -6.13 8.23
CA THR A 157 -6.25 -7.38 8.95
C THR A 157 -6.85 -7.39 10.35
N VAL A 158 -6.75 -6.27 11.07
CA VAL A 158 -7.38 -6.07 12.38
C VAL A 158 -8.90 -6.17 12.28
N SER A 159 -9.49 -5.55 11.25
CA SER A 159 -10.92 -5.63 11.00
C SER A 159 -11.41 -7.08 10.78
N ILE A 160 -10.64 -7.88 10.02
CA ILE A 160 -10.95 -9.29 9.78
C ILE A 160 -10.90 -10.09 11.09
N LYS A 161 -9.85 -9.90 11.90
CA LYS A 161 -9.70 -10.56 13.20
C LYS A 161 -10.85 -10.19 14.14
N TYR A 162 -11.18 -8.90 14.18
CA TYR A 162 -12.26 -8.37 15.00
C TYR A 162 -13.61 -9.00 14.64
N VAL A 163 -13.96 -9.04 13.35
CA VAL A 163 -15.21 -9.67 12.89
C VAL A 163 -15.27 -11.14 13.26
N LYS A 164 -14.18 -11.91 13.07
CA LYS A 164 -14.11 -13.31 13.47
C LYS A 164 -14.36 -13.51 14.94
N MET A 165 -13.84 -12.64 15.82
CA MET A 165 -14.12 -12.71 17.25
C MET A 165 -15.59 -12.40 17.56
N LEU A 166 -16.19 -11.41 16.87
CA LEU A 166 -17.62 -11.10 17.04
C LEU A 166 -18.52 -12.26 16.63
N GLU A 167 -18.16 -13.03 15.62
CA GLU A 167 -18.95 -14.18 15.14
C GLU A 167 -18.91 -15.36 16.11
N GLN A 168 -17.85 -15.50 16.92
CA GLN A 168 -17.67 -16.59 17.88
C GLN A 168 -18.47 -16.43 19.17
N SER A 169 -19.07 -15.28 19.42
CA SER A 169 -19.81 -15.01 20.66
C SER A 169 -21.19 -14.41 20.39
N SER A 170 -22.18 -14.90 21.12
CA SER A 170 -23.51 -14.30 21.18
C SER A 170 -23.59 -13.12 22.15
N TYR A 171 -22.59 -12.94 23.01
CA TYR A 171 -22.53 -11.87 24.00
C TYR A 171 -21.76 -10.67 23.44
N ARG A 172 -22.42 -9.50 23.33
CA ARG A 172 -21.87 -8.35 22.57
C ARG A 172 -22.03 -7.03 23.34
N THR A 173 -21.56 -6.99 24.60
CA THR A 173 -21.52 -5.73 25.36
C THR A 173 -20.48 -4.76 24.71
N ALA A 174 -20.58 -3.48 25.04
CA ALA A 174 -19.64 -2.48 24.57
C ALA A 174 -18.21 -2.78 25.05
N GLU A 175 -18.06 -3.18 26.30
CA GLU A 175 -16.79 -3.54 26.92
C GLU A 175 -16.16 -4.75 26.23
N TRP A 176 -16.94 -5.81 26.02
CA TRP A 176 -16.45 -7.01 25.33
C TRP A 176 -16.00 -6.72 23.90
N ARG A 177 -16.72 -5.86 23.17
CA ARG A 177 -16.33 -5.44 21.82
C ARG A 177 -15.02 -4.66 21.83
N TYR A 178 -14.83 -3.79 22.82
CA TYR A 178 -13.59 -3.05 23.00
C TYR A 178 -12.40 -3.99 23.28
N GLU A 179 -12.57 -5.00 24.14
CA GLU A 179 -11.57 -6.04 24.40
C GLU A 179 -11.23 -6.84 23.14
N CYS A 180 -12.23 -7.18 22.32
CA CYS A 180 -12.01 -7.85 21.03
C CYS A 180 -11.15 -6.98 20.09
N LEU A 181 -11.36 -5.66 20.09
CA LEU A 181 -10.54 -4.75 19.29
C LEU A 181 -9.09 -4.72 19.80
N ILE A 182 -8.88 -4.60 21.11
CA ILE A 182 -7.54 -4.67 21.72
C ILE A 182 -6.82 -5.97 21.32
N LYS A 183 -7.48 -7.11 21.45
CA LYS A 183 -6.92 -8.42 21.09
C LYS A 183 -6.63 -8.52 19.58
N SER A 184 -7.44 -7.87 18.75
CA SER A 184 -7.26 -7.88 17.29
C SER A 184 -6.05 -7.06 16.83
N ILE A 185 -5.77 -5.93 17.48
CA ILE A 185 -4.56 -5.13 17.29
C ILE A 185 -3.35 -5.85 17.91
N GLY A 186 -3.53 -6.41 19.11
CA GLY A 186 -2.50 -7.02 19.94
C GLY A 186 -1.98 -6.05 21.00
N GLU A 187 -2.04 -6.45 22.26
CA GLU A 187 -1.63 -5.63 23.40
C GLU A 187 -0.17 -5.15 23.29
N LYS A 188 0.74 -6.01 22.80
CA LYS A 188 2.15 -5.66 22.60
C LYS A 188 2.30 -4.51 21.61
N ASN A 189 1.59 -4.55 20.49
CA ASN A 189 1.63 -3.53 19.45
C ASN A 189 1.12 -2.18 19.97
N ILE A 190 0.07 -2.19 20.79
CA ILE A 190 -0.46 -0.98 21.43
C ILE A 190 0.58 -0.39 22.39
N ILE A 191 1.23 -1.22 23.20
CA ILE A 191 2.29 -0.79 24.12
C ILE A 191 3.47 -0.18 23.35
N GLU A 192 3.91 -0.81 22.26
CA GLU A 192 4.98 -0.29 21.41
C GLU A 192 4.61 1.03 20.74
N ALA A 193 3.38 1.16 20.26
CA ALA A 193 2.88 2.40 19.69
C ALA A 193 2.89 3.54 20.72
N ILE A 194 2.42 3.29 21.95
CA ILE A 194 2.46 4.29 23.04
C ILE A 194 3.90 4.66 23.38
N ARG A 195 4.83 3.71 23.44
CA ARG A 195 6.25 3.97 23.67
C ARG A 195 6.88 4.83 22.59
N SER A 196 6.53 4.60 21.32
CA SER A 196 7.06 5.39 20.20
C SER A 196 6.57 6.83 20.18
N MET A 197 5.37 7.10 20.73
CA MET A 197 4.84 8.47 20.87
C MET A 197 5.50 9.25 22.00
N TYR A 198 6.04 8.55 23.01
CA TYR A 198 6.72 9.15 24.14
C TYR A 198 8.15 8.59 24.25
N PRO A 199 9.05 8.95 23.31
CA PRO A 199 10.44 8.54 23.40
C PRO A 199 11.02 9.09 24.72
N TYR A 200 11.71 8.25 25.46
CA TYR A 200 12.35 8.63 26.72
C TYR A 200 13.24 9.84 26.50
N SER A 201 13.02 10.91 27.26
CA SER A 201 14.06 11.91 27.51
C SER A 201 15.19 11.20 28.25
N ASP A 202 16.40 11.25 27.73
CA ASP A 202 17.60 10.70 28.36
C ASP A 202 17.65 11.10 29.83
N GLY A 203 17.50 10.14 30.74
CA GLY A 203 17.64 10.33 32.18
C GLY A 203 16.53 9.75 33.06
N ALA A 204 15.40 9.36 32.57
CA ALA A 204 14.34 8.74 33.37
C ALA A 204 14.53 7.20 33.40
N LYS A 205 14.78 6.66 34.62
CA LYS A 205 14.78 5.22 34.92
C LYS A 205 13.53 4.57 34.32
N ALA A 206 13.70 3.39 33.70
CA ALA A 206 12.66 2.58 33.10
C ALA A 206 11.37 2.65 33.93
N GLU A 207 10.36 3.31 33.38
CA GLU A 207 9.01 3.30 33.97
C GLU A 207 8.55 1.85 34.00
N ASN A 208 8.25 1.38 35.23
CA ASN A 208 7.85 0.02 35.48
C ASN A 208 6.61 -0.29 34.62
N ASN A 209 6.52 -1.49 34.04
CA ASN A 209 5.38 -1.97 33.22
C ASN A 209 4.01 -1.70 33.88
N GLU A 210 3.99 -1.50 35.19
CA GLU A 210 2.81 -1.17 35.98
C GLU A 210 2.32 0.28 35.79
N GLN A 211 3.24 1.24 35.62
CA GLN A 211 2.88 2.64 35.31
C GLN A 211 2.38 2.80 33.88
N LEU A 212 2.95 2.03 32.96
CA LEU A 212 2.45 1.95 31.60
C LEU A 212 1.04 1.32 31.55
N ARG A 213 0.79 0.27 32.33
CA ARG A 213 -0.56 -0.32 32.49
C ARG A 213 -1.55 0.70 33.07
N LYS A 214 -1.16 1.49 34.07
CA LYS A 214 -2.00 2.56 34.65
C LYS A 214 -2.29 3.69 33.65
N ARG A 215 -1.33 4.00 32.72
CA ARG A 215 -1.57 4.96 31.64
C ARG A 215 -2.48 4.39 30.54
N ILE A 216 -2.35 3.10 30.22
CA ILE A 216 -3.28 2.38 29.33
C ILE A 216 -4.69 2.35 29.96
N GLU A 217 -4.79 2.19 31.27
CA GLU A 217 -6.07 2.28 31.99
C GLU A 217 -6.66 3.68 31.95
N LYS A 218 -5.85 4.74 32.06
CA LYS A 218 -6.33 6.13 31.89
C LYS A 218 -6.79 6.48 30.47
N VAL A 219 -6.33 5.76 29.46
CA VAL A 219 -6.91 5.84 28.10
C VAL A 219 -8.20 5.03 28.00
N LYS A 220 -8.46 4.17 29.01
CA LYS A 220 -9.72 3.40 29.16
C LYS A 220 -10.85 4.18 29.84
N ASP A 221 -10.52 5.21 30.61
CA ASP A 221 -11.45 6.16 31.22
C ASP A 221 -11.69 7.38 30.34
#